data_a6a8d091c9246cd1c7ee7b622dcb037e
#
_entry.id   a6a8d091c9246cd1c7ee7b622dcb037e
#
_cell.length_a   1.000
_cell.length_b   1.000
_cell.length_c   1.000
_cell.angle_alpha   90.00
_cell.angle_beta   90.00
_cell.angle_gamma   90.00
#
_symmetry.space_group_name_H-M   'P 1'
#
loop_
_entity.id
_entity.type
_entity.pdbx_description
1 polymer ?
#
loop_
_entity_poly.entity_id
_entity_poly.type
_entity_poly.pdbx_seq_one_letter_code
_entity_poly.pdbx_strand_id
1 'polypeptide(L)' 'MSREELIQTLESKGMNEALELIKEADNGEMDELELLPSLGLLQDQQLNDAVLQYLEGKGVAIVYADETDE' A
#
# COMPACT_ATOMS: atom_id res chain seq x y z
N MET A 1 -8.87 -10.25 -2.49
CA MET A 1 -9.46 -9.61 -1.29
C MET A 1 -10.25 -8.39 -1.72
N SER A 2 -11.47 -8.26 -1.27
CA SER A 2 -12.26 -7.09 -1.64
C SER A 2 -11.79 -5.89 -0.83
N ARG A 3 -12.22 -4.70 -1.26
CA ARG A 3 -11.84 -3.49 -0.55
C ARG A 3 -12.31 -3.53 0.91
N GLU A 4 -13.53 -3.97 1.13
CA GLU A 4 -14.05 -4.04 2.49
C GLU A 4 -13.28 -5.02 3.34
N GLU A 5 -12.95 -6.17 2.80
CA GLU A 5 -12.18 -7.15 3.53
C GLU A 5 -10.79 -6.61 3.85
N LEU A 6 -10.19 -5.94 2.90
CA LEU A 6 -8.87 -5.37 3.10
C LEU A 6 -8.90 -4.34 4.22
N ILE A 7 -9.88 -3.43 4.18
CA ILE A 7 -9.99 -2.39 5.19
C ILE A 7 -10.25 -2.99 6.57
N GLN A 8 -11.15 -3.97 6.66
CA GLN A 8 -11.44 -4.59 7.93
C GLN A 8 -10.23 -5.29 8.50
N THR A 9 -9.46 -5.95 7.66
CA THR A 9 -8.26 -6.63 8.10
C THR A 9 -7.23 -5.63 8.62
N LEU A 10 -7.05 -4.54 7.90
CA LEU A 10 -6.09 -3.52 8.32
C LEU A 10 -6.54 -2.85 9.62
N GLU A 11 -7.83 -2.62 9.77
CA GLU A 11 -8.34 -2.04 11.01
C GLU A 11 -8.14 -2.98 12.18
N SER A 12 -8.40 -4.27 11.98
CA SER A 12 -8.21 -5.26 13.01
C SER A 12 -6.78 -5.32 13.49
N LYS A 13 -5.84 -5.08 12.60
CA LYS A 13 -4.42 -5.14 12.94
C LYS A 13 -3.84 -3.79 13.32
N GLY A 14 -4.66 -2.75 13.30
CA GLY A 14 -4.20 -1.42 13.69
C GLY A 14 -3.23 -0.78 12.71
N MET A 15 -3.32 -1.15 11.44
CA MET A 15 -2.40 -0.64 10.43
C MET A 15 -2.92 0.66 9.85
N ASN A 16 -2.82 1.73 10.62
CA ASN A 16 -3.42 3.01 10.27
C ASN A 16 -2.78 3.66 9.06
N GLU A 17 -1.48 3.48 8.87
CA GLU A 17 -0.80 4.07 7.73
C GLU A 17 -1.31 3.50 6.43
N ALA A 18 -1.53 2.19 6.39
CA ALA A 18 -2.06 1.56 5.19
C ALA A 18 -3.48 2.02 4.92
N LEU A 19 -4.27 2.20 5.98
CA LEU A 19 -5.63 2.70 5.80
C LEU A 19 -5.65 4.10 5.23
N GLU A 20 -4.71 4.94 5.65
CA GLU A 20 -4.62 6.28 5.11
C GLU A 20 -4.24 6.29 3.64
N LEU A 21 -3.34 5.39 3.27
CA LEU A 21 -2.96 5.28 1.87
C LEU A 21 -4.15 4.89 1.00
N ILE A 22 -4.97 3.97 1.49
CA ILE A 22 -6.15 3.55 0.76
C ILE A 22 -7.12 4.72 0.62
N LYS A 23 -7.31 5.50 1.68
CA LYS A 23 -8.18 6.66 1.61
C LYS A 23 -7.68 7.69 0.61
N GLU A 24 -6.39 7.95 0.61
CA GLU A 24 -5.81 8.92 -0.31
C GLU A 24 -5.97 8.47 -1.75
N ALA A 25 -5.78 7.18 -1.99
CA ALA A 25 -5.95 6.65 -3.34
C ALA A 25 -7.41 6.74 -3.77
N ASP A 26 -8.33 6.45 -2.85
CA ASP A 26 -9.76 6.54 -3.16
C ASP A 26 -10.18 7.97 -3.51
N ASN A 27 -9.57 8.94 -2.89
CA ASN A 27 -9.89 10.34 -3.12
C ASN A 27 -9.15 10.94 -4.32
N GLY A 28 -8.28 10.16 -4.95
CA GLY A 28 -7.49 10.66 -6.06
C GLY A 28 -6.39 11.61 -5.65
N GLU A 29 -5.99 11.54 -4.39
CA GLU A 29 -4.96 12.43 -3.88
C GLU A 29 -3.56 11.85 -4.02
N MET A 30 -3.46 10.57 -4.38
CA MET A 30 -2.17 9.91 -4.47
C MET A 30 -1.97 9.39 -5.88
N ASP A 31 -0.88 9.81 -6.51
CA ASP A 31 -0.55 9.35 -7.86
C ASP A 31 0.58 8.34 -7.86
N GLU A 32 1.43 8.38 -6.87
CA GLU A 32 2.64 7.58 -6.85
C GLU A 32 3.02 7.25 -5.42
N LEU A 33 3.53 6.06 -5.21
CA LEU A 33 4.01 5.63 -3.91
C LEU A 33 5.40 5.04 -4.10
N GLU A 34 6.37 5.59 -3.38
CA GLU A 34 7.74 5.13 -3.45
C GLU A 34 8.05 4.24 -2.25
N LEU A 35 8.59 3.06 -2.49
CA LEU A 35 8.91 2.10 -1.46
C LEU A 35 10.35 1.65 -1.58
N LEU A 36 10.91 1.22 -0.47
CA LEU A 36 12.23 0.58 -0.47
C LEU A 36 12.02 -0.91 -0.61
N PRO A 37 12.69 -1.55 -1.57
CA PRO A 37 12.43 -2.97 -1.83
C PRO A 37 12.66 -3.87 -0.62
N SER A 38 13.65 -3.56 0.20
CA SER A 38 13.95 -4.42 1.33
C SER A 38 12.98 -4.26 2.48
N LEU A 39 12.33 -3.10 2.58
CA LEU A 39 11.39 -2.85 3.68
C LEU A 39 9.95 -3.15 3.30
N GLY A 40 9.59 -2.88 2.07
CA GLY A 40 8.22 -3.01 1.64
C GLY A 40 7.34 -1.98 2.32
N LEU A 41 6.05 -2.22 2.30
CA LEU A 41 5.09 -1.33 2.94
C LEU A 41 4.66 -1.89 4.29
N LEU A 42 4.43 -3.19 4.35
CA LEU A 42 3.94 -3.85 5.56
C LEU A 42 4.78 -5.09 5.81
N GLN A 43 4.84 -5.48 7.07
CA GLN A 43 5.56 -6.70 7.43
C GLN A 43 4.83 -7.94 6.99
N ASP A 44 3.50 -7.91 6.99
CA ASP A 44 2.70 -9.04 6.54
C ASP A 44 2.71 -9.03 5.02
N GLN A 45 3.34 -10.02 4.43
CA GLN A 45 3.52 -10.04 2.99
C GLN A 45 2.21 -10.16 2.24
N GLN A 46 1.27 -10.94 2.74
CA GLN A 46 -0.03 -11.07 2.07
C GLN A 46 -0.77 -9.76 2.07
N LEU A 47 -0.76 -9.05 3.19
CA LEU A 47 -1.41 -7.75 3.25
C LEU A 47 -0.67 -6.71 2.44
N ASN A 48 0.65 -6.79 2.45
CA ASN A 48 1.45 -5.88 1.64
C ASN A 48 1.06 -6.00 0.17
N ASP A 49 0.98 -7.23 -0.33
CA ASP A 49 0.61 -7.46 -1.72
C ASP A 49 -0.80 -6.99 -2.00
N ALA A 50 -1.72 -7.25 -1.08
CA ALA A 50 -3.11 -6.85 -1.28
C ALA A 50 -3.27 -5.34 -1.33
N VAL A 51 -2.58 -4.62 -0.44
CA VAL A 51 -2.64 -3.16 -0.43
C VAL A 51 -2.03 -2.59 -1.70
N LEU A 52 -0.88 -3.11 -2.11
CA LEU A 52 -0.23 -2.60 -3.31
C LEU A 52 -1.07 -2.85 -4.55
N GLN A 53 -1.68 -4.03 -4.65
CA GLN A 53 -2.56 -4.32 -5.78
C GLN A 53 -3.77 -3.39 -5.80
N TYR A 54 -4.32 -3.10 -4.63
CA TYR A 54 -5.44 -2.19 -4.55
C TYR A 54 -5.04 -0.80 -5.04
N LEU A 55 -3.89 -0.31 -4.59
CA LEU A 55 -3.43 1.00 -4.98
C LEU A 55 -3.17 1.07 -6.47
N GLU A 56 -2.56 0.04 -7.03
CA GLU A 56 -2.32 -0.01 -8.47
C GLU A 56 -3.64 0.02 -9.24
N GLY A 57 -4.65 -0.66 -8.73
CA GLY A 57 -5.96 -0.66 -9.36
C GLY A 57 -6.62 0.70 -9.33
N LYS A 58 -6.19 1.57 -8.43
CA LYS A 58 -6.69 2.94 -8.37
C LYS A 58 -5.86 3.92 -9.19
N GLY A 59 -4.85 3.42 -9.88
CA GLY A 59 -4.02 4.28 -10.70
C GLY A 59 -2.80 4.84 -10.01
N VAL A 60 -2.47 4.32 -8.83
CA VAL A 60 -1.27 4.74 -8.11
C VAL A 60 -0.08 3.98 -8.67
N ALA A 61 0.96 4.68 -9.06
CA ALA A 61 2.18 4.05 -9.54
C ALA A 61 3.03 3.62 -8.35
N ILE A 62 3.37 2.35 -8.29
CA ILE A 62 4.24 1.84 -7.23
C ILE A 62 5.66 1.85 -7.75
N VAL A 63 6.50 2.64 -7.12
CA VAL A 63 7.89 2.82 -7.53
C VAL A 63 8.79 2.31 -6.42
N TYR A 64 9.75 1.48 -6.77
CA TYR A 64 10.69 0.96 -5.79
C TYR A 64 11.98 1.77 -5.88
N ALA A 65 12.32 2.42 -4.79
CA ALA A 65 13.54 3.20 -4.73
C ALA A 65 14.76 2.29 -4.79
N ASP A 66 15.79 2.74 -5.46
CA ASP A 66 17.01 1.96 -5.57
C ASP A 66 17.80 2.11 -4.29
N GLU A 67 17.99 1.02 -3.59
CA GLU A 67 18.74 1.05 -2.34
C GLU A 67 20.22 0.92 -2.56
N THR A 68 20.66 0.57 -3.75
CA THR A 68 22.07 0.41 -4.01
C THR A 68 22.70 1.74 -4.21
N ASP A 69 23.72 2.01 -3.46
CA ASP A 69 24.31 3.21 -3.67
C ASP A 69 25.27 3.10 -4.58
N GLU A 70 25.53 3.26 -5.24
CA GLU A 70 26.43 3.16 -6.02
C GLU A 70 27.20 3.80 -6.13
#